data_c4ac550b969e36a3ab3caad9d1e01d44
#
_entry.id   c4ac550b969e36a3ab3caad9d1e01d44
#
_cell.length_a   1.000
_cell.length_b   1.000
_cell.length_c   1.000
_cell.angle_alpha   90.00
_cell.angle_beta   90.00
_cell.angle_gamma   90.00
#
_symmetry.space_group_name_H-M   'P 1'
#
loop_
_entity.id
_entity.type
_entity.pdbx_description
1 polymer ?
#
loop_
_entity_poly.entity_id
_entity_poly.type
_entity_poly.pdbx_seq_one_letter_code
_entity_poly.pdbx_strand_id
1 'polypeptide(L)'
;MAKKITGYVKLQIPAGKATPAPPVGPALGQHGLNIVQFTKEFNARTAQMGDVIIPVVITVYADRSFSFITKTPPAAVLIKKACKLDKASGVPNKQKVAELPKEELRKIAELKMRDLNAASIEAAMSMIAGTARSMGITVEA
;
A
#
# COMPACT_ATOMS: atom_id res chain seq x y z
N MET A 1 -23.37 -6.75 19.43
CA MET A 1 -22.76 -8.09 19.34
C MET A 1 -21.66 -8.11 18.29
N ALA A 2 -20.61 -8.85 18.57
CA ALA A 2 -19.52 -9.01 17.61
C ALA A 2 -20.00 -9.82 16.41
N LYS A 3 -19.78 -9.32 15.20
CA LYS A 3 -20.11 -10.03 13.96
C LYS A 3 -19.06 -11.08 13.67
N LYS A 4 -19.47 -12.22 13.15
CA LYS A 4 -18.54 -13.26 12.76
C LYS A 4 -17.80 -12.85 11.48
N ILE A 5 -16.47 -12.92 11.52
CA ILE A 5 -15.63 -12.62 10.35
C ILE A 5 -15.58 -13.86 9.47
N THR A 6 -15.93 -13.70 8.18
CA THR A 6 -15.86 -14.79 7.20
C THR A 6 -14.62 -14.73 6.34
N GLY A 7 -13.95 -13.57 6.26
CA GLY A 7 -12.74 -13.46 5.48
C GLY A 7 -12.20 -12.04 5.43
N TYR A 8 -11.07 -11.92 4.75
CA TYR A 8 -10.40 -10.64 4.53
C TYR A 8 -10.10 -10.48 3.04
N VAL A 9 -10.22 -9.25 2.55
CA VAL A 9 -9.83 -8.89 1.19
C VAL A 9 -8.76 -7.81 1.28
N LYS A 10 -7.63 -8.02 0.64
CA LYS A 10 -6.54 -7.05 0.60
C LYS A 10 -6.38 -6.54 -0.82
N LEU A 11 -6.43 -5.23 -0.98
CA LEU A 11 -6.35 -4.57 -2.29
C LEU A 11 -5.41 -3.38 -2.22
N GLN A 12 -4.88 -3.01 -3.38
CA GLN A 12 -4.14 -1.76 -3.57
C GLN A 12 -4.88 -0.95 -4.62
N ILE A 13 -5.39 0.21 -4.24
CA ILE A 13 -6.25 1.04 -5.08
C ILE A 13 -5.72 2.47 -5.08
N PRO A 14 -5.64 3.14 -6.25
CA PRO A 14 -5.29 4.56 -6.28
C PRO A 14 -6.27 5.39 -5.46
N ALA A 15 -5.75 6.33 -4.67
CA ALA A 15 -6.55 7.17 -3.79
C ALA A 15 -7.60 7.96 -4.58
N GLY A 16 -8.84 7.92 -4.12
CA GLY A 16 -9.94 8.62 -4.74
C GLY A 16 -10.40 8.07 -6.10
N LYS A 17 -9.84 6.95 -6.54
CA LYS A 17 -10.11 6.37 -7.86
C LYS A 17 -10.66 4.95 -7.83
N ALA A 18 -11.27 4.54 -6.73
CA ALA A 18 -11.89 3.22 -6.67
C ALA A 18 -13.12 3.18 -7.58
N THR A 19 -13.22 2.11 -8.38
CA THR A 19 -14.34 1.89 -9.30
C THR A 19 -14.78 0.43 -9.20
N PRO A 20 -16.02 0.11 -9.65
CA PRO A 20 -16.48 -1.27 -9.70
C PRO A 20 -15.72 -2.16 -10.70
N ALA A 21 -14.89 -1.56 -11.54
CA ALA A 21 -14.07 -2.31 -12.50
C ALA A 21 -12.98 -3.13 -11.78
N PRO A 22 -12.42 -4.16 -12.45
CA PRO A 22 -11.29 -4.90 -11.86
C PRO A 22 -10.17 -3.96 -11.41
N PRO A 23 -9.48 -4.27 -10.28
CA PRO A 23 -9.57 -5.49 -9.47
C PRO A 23 -10.62 -5.46 -8.36
N VAL A 24 -11.30 -4.33 -8.14
CA VAL A 24 -12.21 -4.13 -7.00
C VAL A 24 -13.48 -4.97 -7.14
N GLY A 25 -14.13 -4.91 -8.28
CA GLY A 25 -15.39 -5.61 -8.53
C GLY A 25 -15.31 -7.10 -8.28
N PRO A 26 -14.42 -7.83 -8.99
CA PRO A 26 -14.31 -9.27 -8.80
C PRO A 26 -13.92 -9.67 -7.38
N ALA A 27 -13.02 -8.94 -6.73
CA ALA A 27 -12.57 -9.24 -5.38
C ALA A 27 -13.71 -9.14 -4.36
N LEU A 28 -14.51 -8.09 -4.44
CA LEU A 28 -15.63 -7.88 -3.53
C LEU A 28 -16.86 -8.71 -3.91
N GLY A 29 -17.06 -8.95 -5.20
CA GLY A 29 -18.18 -9.73 -5.70
C GLY A 29 -18.18 -11.17 -5.20
N GLN A 30 -17.00 -11.78 -5.06
CA GLN A 30 -16.85 -13.12 -4.52
C GLN A 30 -17.38 -13.27 -3.10
N HIS A 31 -17.35 -12.18 -2.34
CA HIS A 31 -17.84 -12.15 -0.96
C HIS A 31 -19.26 -11.60 -0.83
N GLY A 32 -19.89 -11.23 -1.95
CA GLY A 32 -21.23 -10.70 -1.96
C GLY A 32 -21.37 -9.31 -1.34
N LEU A 33 -20.30 -8.53 -1.36
CA LEU A 33 -20.28 -7.18 -0.76
C LEU A 33 -20.86 -6.13 -1.70
N ASN A 34 -21.34 -5.03 -1.13
CA ASN A 34 -21.82 -3.89 -1.90
C ASN A 34 -20.62 -3.07 -2.43
N ILE A 35 -20.30 -3.29 -3.70
CA ILE A 35 -19.15 -2.67 -4.36
C ILE A 35 -19.31 -1.14 -4.43
N VAL A 36 -20.51 -0.66 -4.73
CA VAL A 36 -20.79 0.78 -4.87
C VAL A 36 -20.56 1.49 -3.54
N GLN A 37 -21.07 0.92 -2.45
CA GLN A 37 -20.88 1.49 -1.12
C GLN A 37 -19.41 1.57 -0.76
N PHE A 38 -18.65 0.50 -1.00
CA PHE A 38 -17.22 0.48 -0.74
C PHE A 38 -16.49 1.56 -1.53
N THR A 39 -16.74 1.67 -2.84
CA THR A 39 -16.06 2.66 -3.67
C THR A 39 -16.35 4.08 -3.22
N LYS A 40 -17.58 4.39 -2.84
CA LYS A 40 -17.94 5.70 -2.32
C LYS A 40 -17.20 6.02 -1.01
N GLU A 41 -17.22 5.10 -0.06
CA GLU A 41 -16.56 5.30 1.23
C GLU A 41 -15.03 5.42 1.08
N PHE A 42 -14.44 4.56 0.27
CA PHE A 42 -13.01 4.60 0.00
C PHE A 42 -12.60 5.93 -0.65
N ASN A 43 -13.31 6.34 -1.69
CA ASN A 43 -13.02 7.59 -2.39
C ASN A 43 -13.16 8.79 -1.46
N ALA A 44 -14.17 8.80 -0.60
CA ALA A 44 -14.37 9.86 0.39
C ALA A 44 -13.21 9.95 1.39
N ARG A 45 -12.75 8.79 1.89
CA ARG A 45 -11.63 8.74 2.86
C ARG A 45 -10.28 9.08 2.26
N THR A 46 -10.08 8.80 0.97
CA THR A 46 -8.78 8.94 0.32
C THR A 46 -8.68 10.14 -0.63
N ALA A 47 -9.75 10.90 -0.79
CA ALA A 47 -9.79 12.04 -1.72
C ALA A 47 -8.68 13.06 -1.49
N GLN A 48 -8.27 13.25 -0.23
CA GLN A 48 -7.25 14.21 0.17
C GLN A 48 -5.82 13.67 0.05
N MET A 49 -5.64 12.40 -0.25
CA MET A 49 -4.32 11.76 -0.26
C MET A 49 -3.55 11.94 -1.57
N GLY A 50 -4.19 12.48 -2.61
CA GLY A 50 -3.54 12.74 -3.91
C GLY A 50 -3.34 11.47 -4.73
N ASP A 51 -2.35 11.50 -5.63
CA ASP A 51 -2.07 10.42 -6.57
C ASP A 51 -1.15 9.37 -5.96
N VAL A 52 -1.60 8.67 -4.93
CA VAL A 52 -0.86 7.58 -4.31
C VAL A 52 -1.71 6.31 -4.30
N ILE A 53 -1.05 5.17 -4.35
CA ILE A 53 -1.72 3.87 -4.20
C ILE A 53 -1.90 3.61 -2.71
N ILE A 54 -3.13 3.28 -2.32
CA ILE A 54 -3.47 3.03 -0.91
C ILE A 54 -3.78 1.54 -0.72
N PRO A 55 -3.03 0.84 0.14
CA PRO A 55 -3.38 -0.52 0.53
C PRO A 55 -4.62 -0.50 1.42
N VAL A 56 -5.56 -1.39 1.15
CA VAL A 56 -6.81 -1.51 1.89
C VAL A 56 -6.96 -2.94 2.38
N VAL A 57 -7.30 -3.10 3.65
CA VAL A 57 -7.68 -4.40 4.22
C VAL A 57 -9.16 -4.33 4.57
N ILE A 58 -9.96 -5.14 3.88
CA ILE A 58 -11.41 -5.19 4.05
C ILE A 58 -11.74 -6.44 4.87
N THR A 59 -12.44 -6.24 6.00
CA THR A 59 -12.92 -7.35 6.82
C THR A 59 -14.35 -7.66 6.42
N VAL A 60 -14.61 -8.91 6.03
CA VAL A 60 -15.93 -9.37 5.57
C VAL A 60 -16.62 -10.10 6.71
N TYR A 61 -17.88 -9.74 6.99
CA TYR A 61 -18.68 -10.34 8.04
C TYR A 61 -19.72 -11.30 7.48
N ALA A 62 -20.22 -12.19 8.33
CA ALA A 62 -21.18 -13.23 7.94
C ALA A 62 -22.50 -12.68 7.40
N ASP A 63 -22.89 -11.48 7.81
CA ASP A 63 -24.11 -10.81 7.34
C ASP A 63 -23.92 -10.02 6.04
N ARG A 64 -22.77 -10.23 5.36
CA ARG A 64 -22.39 -9.52 4.14
C ARG A 64 -22.10 -8.04 4.34
N SER A 65 -21.96 -7.60 5.58
CA SER A 65 -21.42 -6.28 5.86
C SER A 65 -19.89 -6.31 5.81
N PHE A 66 -19.28 -5.14 5.78
CA PHE A 66 -17.82 -5.05 5.76
C PHE A 66 -17.36 -3.83 6.55
N SER A 67 -16.12 -3.90 7.01
CA SER A 67 -15.39 -2.73 7.46
C SER A 67 -14.04 -2.75 6.76
N PHE A 68 -13.39 -1.59 6.63
CA PHE A 68 -12.08 -1.53 5.99
C PHE A 68 -11.19 -0.52 6.69
N ILE A 69 -9.89 -0.78 6.60
CA ILE A 69 -8.86 0.15 7.05
C ILE A 69 -7.95 0.46 5.87
N THR A 70 -7.51 1.70 5.80
CA THR A 70 -6.52 2.13 4.81
C THR A 70 -5.17 2.20 5.51
N LYS A 71 -4.13 1.79 4.81
CA LYS A 71 -2.75 1.84 5.31
C LYS A 71 -1.96 2.91 4.57
N THR A 72 -0.73 3.15 5.01
CA THR A 72 0.17 4.05 4.30
C THR A 72 0.51 3.47 2.93
N PRO A 73 0.90 4.30 1.92
CA PRO A 73 1.26 3.78 0.60
C PRO A 73 2.32 2.68 0.68
N PRO A 74 2.33 1.72 -0.26
CA PRO A 74 3.35 0.66 -0.25
C PRO A 74 4.76 1.25 -0.32
N ALA A 75 5.71 0.60 0.36
CA ALA A 75 7.11 1.05 0.37
C ALA A 75 7.67 1.20 -1.04
N ALA A 76 7.35 0.26 -1.93
CA ALA A 76 7.80 0.31 -3.32
C ALA A 76 7.32 1.57 -4.04
N VAL A 77 6.08 1.99 -3.83
CA VAL A 77 5.52 3.20 -4.43
C VAL A 77 6.23 4.44 -3.90
N LEU A 78 6.46 4.51 -2.60
CA LEU A 78 7.17 5.63 -1.96
C LEU A 78 8.61 5.73 -2.45
N ILE A 79 9.30 4.60 -2.59
CA ILE A 79 10.68 4.56 -3.09
C ILE A 79 10.75 5.05 -4.54
N LYS A 80 9.87 4.57 -5.40
CA LYS A 80 9.82 5.03 -6.80
C LYS A 80 9.58 6.53 -6.89
N LYS A 81 8.68 7.05 -6.07
CA LYS A 81 8.37 8.47 -6.04
C LYS A 81 9.57 9.30 -5.56
N ALA A 82 10.27 8.83 -4.53
CA ALA A 82 11.46 9.50 -4.00
C ALA A 82 12.60 9.53 -5.02
N CYS A 83 12.77 8.45 -5.80
CA CYS A 83 13.78 8.33 -6.84
C CYS A 83 13.32 8.88 -8.19
N LYS A 84 12.09 9.37 -8.30
CA LYS A 84 11.49 9.89 -9.54
C LYS A 84 11.48 8.85 -10.66
N LEU A 85 11.19 7.61 -10.31
CA LEU A 85 11.12 6.49 -11.25
C LEU A 85 9.67 6.11 -11.52
N ASP A 86 9.36 5.79 -12.78
CA ASP A 86 8.06 5.22 -13.16
C ASP A 86 8.04 3.71 -12.97
N LYS A 87 9.19 3.07 -13.20
CA LYS A 87 9.32 1.62 -13.11
C LYS A 87 10.67 1.22 -12.52
N ALA A 88 10.64 0.27 -11.59
CA ALA A 88 11.84 -0.31 -11.01
C ALA A 88 12.47 -1.34 -11.95
N SER A 89 13.67 -1.82 -11.61
CA SER A 89 14.40 -2.80 -12.40
C SER A 89 13.69 -4.15 -12.47
N GLY A 90 13.62 -4.73 -13.65
CA GLY A 90 13.17 -6.12 -13.84
C GLY A 90 14.24 -7.14 -13.47
N VAL A 91 15.51 -6.72 -13.38
CA VAL A 91 16.66 -7.58 -13.04
C VAL A 91 17.48 -6.88 -11.95
N PRO A 92 16.97 -6.79 -10.71
CA PRO A 92 17.55 -5.92 -9.68
C PRO A 92 18.93 -6.34 -9.21
N ASN A 93 19.28 -7.61 -9.33
CA ASN A 93 20.60 -8.11 -8.96
C ASN A 93 21.70 -7.75 -9.96
N LYS A 94 21.33 -7.46 -11.21
CA LYS A 94 22.27 -7.16 -12.29
C LYS A 94 22.19 -5.71 -12.74
N GLN A 95 20.99 -5.13 -12.76
CA GLN A 95 20.77 -3.78 -13.27
C GLN A 95 20.23 -2.88 -12.15
N LYS A 96 21.05 -1.92 -11.74
CA LYS A 96 20.66 -0.89 -10.78
C LYS A 96 20.16 0.33 -11.55
N VAL A 97 19.02 0.89 -11.11
CA VAL A 97 18.36 1.97 -11.85
C VAL A 97 18.41 3.32 -11.14
N ALA A 98 18.70 3.33 -9.84
CA ALA A 98 18.76 4.58 -9.07
C ALA A 98 19.48 4.35 -7.74
N GLU A 99 19.74 5.46 -7.03
CA GLU A 99 20.25 5.46 -5.67
C GLU A 99 19.28 6.21 -4.78
N LEU A 100 18.96 5.64 -3.62
CA LEU A 100 18.06 6.25 -2.63
C LEU A 100 18.91 6.98 -1.58
N PRO A 101 18.81 8.32 -1.46
CA PRO A 101 19.52 9.05 -0.41
C PRO A 101 19.04 8.64 0.99
N LYS A 102 19.94 8.67 1.95
CA LYS A 102 19.66 8.29 3.34
C LYS A 102 18.53 9.13 3.93
N GLU A 103 18.48 10.42 3.63
CA GLU A 103 17.45 11.33 4.11
C GLU A 103 16.05 10.93 3.60
N GLU A 104 15.94 10.57 2.32
CA GLU A 104 14.70 10.11 1.74
C GLU A 104 14.27 8.76 2.32
N LEU A 105 15.23 7.87 2.55
CA LEU A 105 15.00 6.59 3.21
C LEU A 105 14.40 6.79 4.60
N ARG A 106 14.95 7.73 5.36
CA ARG A 106 14.45 8.06 6.69
C ARG A 106 13.02 8.62 6.65
N LYS A 107 12.73 9.51 5.70
CA LYS A 107 11.39 10.07 5.52
C LYS A 107 10.36 8.99 5.24
N ILE A 108 10.68 8.05 4.37
CA ILE A 108 9.82 6.91 4.04
C ILE A 108 9.59 6.04 5.28
N ALA A 109 10.66 5.75 6.03
CA ALA A 109 10.57 4.94 7.24
C ALA A 109 9.68 5.62 8.30
N GLU A 110 9.82 6.93 8.50
CA GLU A 110 8.97 7.69 9.42
C GLU A 110 7.50 7.65 9.01
N LEU A 111 7.22 7.82 7.73
CA LEU A 111 5.86 7.79 7.20
C LEU A 111 5.20 6.41 7.40
N LYS A 112 5.96 5.34 7.22
CA LYS A 112 5.45 3.97 7.33
C LYS A 112 5.53 3.39 8.74
N MET A 113 6.11 4.10 9.70
CA MET A 113 6.38 3.57 11.04
C MET A 113 5.13 2.99 11.71
N ARG A 114 3.98 3.61 11.50
CA ARG A 114 2.70 3.15 12.07
C ARG A 114 2.23 1.80 11.52
N ASP A 115 2.66 1.43 10.31
CA ASP A 115 2.28 0.17 9.65
C ASP A 115 3.36 -0.91 9.78
N LEU A 116 4.55 -0.55 10.25
CA LEU A 116 5.68 -1.45 10.35
C LEU A 116 5.81 -2.04 11.75
N ASN A 117 6.23 -3.30 11.81
CA ASN A 117 6.61 -3.94 13.05
C ASN A 117 8.10 -3.72 13.33
N ALA A 118 8.48 -2.44 13.51
CA ALA A 118 9.85 -2.04 13.75
C ALA A 118 9.98 -1.43 15.14
N ALA A 119 11.03 -1.81 15.86
CA ALA A 119 11.29 -1.33 17.22
C ALA A 119 11.88 0.09 17.23
N SER A 120 12.51 0.52 16.14
CA SER A 120 13.17 1.82 16.02
C SER A 120 13.09 2.33 14.60
N ILE A 121 13.44 3.61 14.41
CA ILE A 121 13.46 4.21 13.07
C ILE A 121 14.58 3.56 12.22
N GLU A 122 15.70 3.20 12.82
CA GLU A 122 16.80 2.52 12.13
C GLU A 122 16.36 1.14 11.63
N ALA A 123 15.61 0.40 12.43
CA ALA A 123 15.05 -0.89 12.03
C ALA A 123 14.06 -0.71 10.87
N ALA A 124 13.21 0.31 10.91
CA ALA A 124 12.30 0.65 9.82
C ALA A 124 13.05 1.00 8.55
N MET A 125 14.12 1.80 8.65
CA MET A 125 14.98 2.14 7.51
C MET A 125 15.61 0.89 6.89
N SER A 126 16.02 -0.06 7.70
CA SER A 126 16.59 -1.32 7.22
C SER A 126 15.57 -2.14 6.42
N MET A 127 14.32 -2.18 6.87
CA MET A 127 13.23 -2.86 6.17
C MET A 127 12.97 -2.21 4.80
N ILE A 128 12.91 -0.88 4.76
CA ILE A 128 12.69 -0.13 3.52
C ILE A 128 13.88 -0.30 2.57
N ALA A 129 15.10 -0.30 3.11
CA ALA A 129 16.32 -0.51 2.31
C ALA A 129 16.29 -1.88 1.63
N GLY A 130 15.81 -2.92 2.30
CA GLY A 130 15.65 -4.24 1.70
C GLY A 130 14.70 -4.23 0.52
N THR A 131 13.58 -3.53 0.65
CA THR A 131 12.62 -3.35 -0.45
C THR A 131 13.26 -2.61 -1.63
N ALA A 132 14.03 -1.55 -1.36
CA ALA A 132 14.72 -0.79 -2.40
C ALA A 132 15.72 -1.67 -3.17
N ARG A 133 16.48 -2.50 -2.47
CA ARG A 133 17.41 -3.43 -3.11
C ARG A 133 16.69 -4.41 -4.04
N SER A 134 15.53 -4.90 -3.64
CA SER A 134 14.72 -5.79 -4.47
C SER A 134 14.18 -5.11 -5.73
N MET A 135 14.19 -3.78 -5.77
CA MET A 135 13.76 -2.96 -6.91
C MET A 135 14.93 -2.54 -7.82
N GLY A 136 16.16 -2.93 -7.48
CA GLY A 136 17.34 -2.49 -8.22
C GLY A 136 17.78 -1.08 -7.86
N ILE A 137 17.47 -0.63 -6.65
CA ILE A 137 17.85 0.68 -6.14
C ILE A 137 18.90 0.50 -5.07
N THR A 138 20.05 1.19 -5.23
CA THR A 138 21.09 1.20 -4.21
C THR A 138 20.70 2.18 -3.10
N VAL A 139 21.11 1.88 -1.89
CA VAL A 139 20.80 2.71 -0.73
C VAL A 139 22.09 3.32 -0.20
N GLU A 140 22.05 4.63 0.04
CA GLU A 140 23.18 5.34 0.64
C GLU A 140 23.44 4.82 2.06
N ALA A 141 24.68 4.53 2.33
CA ALA A 141 25.10 3.99 3.62
C ALA A 141 25.07 5.06 4.73
#